data_81323ae4b82aff8763a1d2a92f0bef62
#
_entry.id   81323ae4b82aff8763a1d2a92f0bef62
#
_cell.length_a   1.000
_cell.length_b   1.000
_cell.length_c   1.000
_cell.angle_alpha   90.00
_cell.angle_beta   90.00
_cell.angle_gamma   90.00
#
_symmetry.space_group_name_H-M   'P 1'
#
loop_
_entity.id
_entity.type
_entity.pdbx_description
1 polymer ?
#
loop_
_entity_poly.entity_id
_entity_poly.type
_entity_poly.pdbx_seq_one_letter_code
_entity_poly.pdbx_strand_id
1 'polypeptide(L)'
;MAKLRLVHRCSECGSSFPKWSGKCLACGAWNSLVEDVEGPEESLVTLAAGLALVPPGEAMPIGDVSSNESDPVATGIGELDRVLGGGLVPGSVTLLGGEPGIGKSTLLLQLLAGAPGDSLYVTAEESAQQVRLRADRLGAVKPNLWLLPEMSMPNIIAAIDKIKPSLVVIDSIQTVVDPDLSSAPGSVVQVRGCAHRLVQEAKRRNISVVIVGHVTKEGGLAGPRVLEHVVDTVLSFEGERHHALRLMRAAKHRFGPTNELGLFEMTEGGLIGVPDASQLFLTDRRTGVPGSVVVPTIEGQRPLLVELQTLTNPVNSAVPA
;
A
#
# COMPACT_ATOMS: atom_id res chain seq x y z
N MET A 1 1.88 -18.30 33.02
CA MET A 1 1.84 -17.46 31.79
C MET A 1 0.65 -17.92 30.96
N ALA A 2 -0.38 -17.11 30.89
CA ALA A 2 -1.59 -17.41 30.11
C ALA A 2 -1.28 -17.16 28.63
N LYS A 3 -1.52 -18.16 27.78
CA LYS A 3 -1.21 -18.11 26.35
C LYS A 3 -2.33 -17.38 25.60
N LEU A 4 -1.97 -16.45 24.74
CA LEU A 4 -2.86 -15.92 23.71
C LEU A 4 -3.35 -17.10 22.84
N ARG A 5 -4.66 -17.14 22.56
CA ARG A 5 -5.28 -18.17 21.73
C ARG A 5 -5.86 -17.52 20.48
N LEU A 6 -5.59 -18.11 19.34
CA LEU A 6 -6.26 -17.76 18.10
C LEU A 6 -7.70 -18.26 18.19
N VAL A 7 -8.65 -17.36 17.97
CA VAL A 7 -10.09 -17.65 17.91
C VAL A 7 -10.66 -17.06 16.63
N HIS A 8 -11.83 -17.54 16.24
CA HIS A 8 -12.56 -16.98 15.11
C HIS A 8 -13.79 -16.27 15.65
N ARG A 9 -13.83 -14.95 15.53
CA ARG A 9 -14.93 -14.11 15.99
C ARG A 9 -15.87 -13.77 14.85
N CYS A 10 -17.17 -13.91 15.10
CA CYS A 10 -18.19 -13.54 14.13
C CYS A 10 -18.31 -12.01 14.03
N SER A 11 -18.21 -11.46 12.82
CA SER A 11 -18.37 -10.02 12.54
C SER A 11 -19.79 -9.52 12.80
N GLU A 12 -20.79 -10.42 12.75
CA GLU A 12 -22.21 -10.06 12.90
C GLU A 12 -22.70 -10.11 14.36
N CYS A 13 -22.25 -11.10 15.15
CA CYS A 13 -22.76 -11.29 16.50
C CYS A 13 -21.68 -11.28 17.60
N GLY A 14 -20.40 -11.14 17.25
CA GLY A 14 -19.29 -11.08 18.20
C GLY A 14 -18.93 -12.41 18.88
N SER A 15 -19.63 -13.52 18.60
CA SER A 15 -19.33 -14.82 19.21
C SER A 15 -18.00 -15.38 18.74
N SER A 16 -17.20 -15.91 19.69
CA SER A 16 -15.87 -16.48 19.41
C SER A 16 -15.92 -18.00 19.35
N PHE A 17 -15.16 -18.58 18.41
CA PHE A 17 -15.03 -20.02 18.19
C PHE A 17 -13.57 -20.43 18.07
N PRO A 18 -13.17 -21.62 18.57
CA PRO A 18 -11.79 -22.07 18.52
C PRO A 18 -11.34 -22.56 17.14
N LYS A 19 -12.29 -22.74 16.20
CA LYS A 19 -12.03 -23.19 14.82
C LYS A 19 -12.90 -22.41 13.86
N TRP A 20 -12.37 -22.16 12.69
CA TRP A 20 -13.13 -21.57 11.60
C TRP A 20 -14.22 -22.54 11.07
N SER A 21 -15.36 -21.99 10.76
CA SER A 21 -16.44 -22.70 10.05
C SER A 21 -17.08 -21.74 9.05
N GLY A 22 -17.57 -22.24 7.92
CA GLY A 22 -18.21 -21.42 6.89
C GLY A 22 -19.49 -20.74 7.35
N LYS A 23 -20.05 -21.14 8.50
CA LYS A 23 -21.29 -20.59 9.07
C LYS A 23 -21.11 -20.36 10.58
N CYS A 24 -21.49 -19.19 11.07
CA CYS A 24 -21.51 -18.91 12.50
C CYS A 24 -22.55 -19.79 13.21
N LEU A 25 -22.11 -20.55 14.22
CA LEU A 25 -22.99 -21.44 14.96
C LEU A 25 -23.95 -20.70 15.93
N ALA A 26 -23.65 -19.44 16.25
CA ALA A 26 -24.48 -18.64 17.15
C ALA A 26 -25.59 -17.88 16.41
N CYS A 27 -25.27 -17.17 15.32
CA CYS A 27 -26.25 -16.34 14.59
C CYS A 27 -26.62 -16.89 13.21
N GLY A 28 -25.94 -17.93 12.72
CA GLY A 28 -26.24 -18.54 11.42
C GLY A 28 -25.71 -17.79 10.21
N ALA A 29 -24.98 -16.68 10.37
CA ALA A 29 -24.41 -15.91 9.28
C ALA A 29 -23.30 -16.70 8.57
N TRP A 30 -23.28 -16.64 7.22
CA TRP A 30 -22.26 -17.30 6.40
C TRP A 30 -21.03 -16.40 6.19
N ASN A 31 -19.84 -17.01 6.16
CA ASN A 31 -18.55 -16.34 5.92
C ASN A 31 -18.28 -15.14 6.85
N SER A 32 -18.86 -15.15 8.06
CA SER A 32 -18.77 -14.08 9.05
C SER A 32 -17.72 -14.31 10.12
N LEU A 33 -16.99 -15.44 10.10
CA LEU A 33 -15.96 -15.76 11.08
C LEU A 33 -14.61 -15.22 10.62
N VAL A 34 -14.06 -14.28 11.39
CA VAL A 34 -12.75 -13.63 11.17
C VAL A 34 -11.80 -14.11 12.26
N GLU A 35 -10.56 -14.36 11.91
CA GLU A 35 -9.53 -14.69 12.90
C GLU A 35 -9.32 -13.52 13.88
N ASP A 36 -9.37 -13.81 15.16
CA ASP A 36 -9.15 -12.86 16.25
C ASP A 36 -8.29 -13.53 17.35
N VAL A 37 -7.73 -12.74 18.25
CA VAL A 37 -6.88 -13.23 19.33
C VAL A 37 -7.59 -13.00 20.66
N GLU A 38 -7.85 -14.09 21.37
CA GLU A 38 -8.41 -14.05 22.72
C GLU A 38 -7.34 -14.39 23.75
N GLY A 39 -7.19 -13.55 24.77
CA GLY A 39 -6.27 -13.77 25.87
C GLY A 39 -6.85 -13.22 27.15
N PRO A 40 -6.35 -13.59 28.33
CA PRO A 40 -6.76 -12.97 29.58
C PRO A 40 -6.51 -11.47 29.53
N GLU A 41 -7.38 -10.70 30.22
CA GLU A 41 -7.29 -9.23 30.26
C GLU A 41 -5.90 -8.71 30.67
N GLU A 42 -5.18 -9.45 31.53
CA GLU A 42 -3.77 -9.16 31.88
C GLU A 42 -2.80 -9.25 30.67
N SER A 43 -3.08 -10.11 29.68
CA SER A 43 -2.24 -10.22 28.46
C SER A 43 -2.59 -9.13 27.45
N LEU A 44 -3.83 -8.67 27.42
CA LEU A 44 -4.23 -7.49 26.64
C LEU A 44 -3.66 -6.20 27.25
N VAL A 45 -3.59 -6.14 28.60
CA VAL A 45 -2.93 -5.05 29.33
C VAL A 45 -1.42 -5.08 29.12
N THR A 46 -0.80 -6.24 28.97
CA THR A 46 0.65 -6.36 28.67
C THR A 46 0.97 -6.01 27.20
N LEU A 47 0.07 -6.33 26.25
CA LEU A 47 0.11 -5.81 24.88
C LEU A 47 -0.11 -4.29 24.88
N ALA A 48 -1.07 -3.78 25.67
CA ALA A 48 -1.27 -2.34 25.88
C ALA A 48 -0.10 -1.70 26.63
N ALA A 49 0.59 -2.41 27.55
CA ALA A 49 1.77 -1.91 28.24
C ALA A 49 3.03 -1.92 27.35
N GLY A 50 3.14 -2.85 26.38
CA GLY A 50 4.09 -2.73 25.26
C GLY A 50 3.79 -1.54 24.34
N LEU A 51 2.54 -1.08 24.31
CA LEU A 51 2.06 0.15 23.68
C LEU A 51 2.34 1.41 24.56
N ALA A 52 2.56 1.23 25.84
CA ALA A 52 2.76 2.32 26.83
C ALA A 52 4.17 2.92 26.86
N LEU A 53 5.01 2.68 25.83
CA LEU A 53 6.26 3.42 25.62
C LEU A 53 6.06 4.80 24.96
N VAL A 54 4.84 5.13 24.58
CA VAL A 54 4.48 6.50 24.21
C VAL A 54 3.99 7.19 25.48
N PRO A 55 4.62 8.28 25.95
CA PRO A 55 4.10 9.03 27.09
C PRO A 55 2.64 9.41 26.82
N PRO A 56 1.76 9.35 27.82
CA PRO A 56 0.38 9.76 27.66
C PRO A 56 0.35 11.18 27.09
N GLY A 57 -0.31 11.35 25.94
CA GLY A 57 -0.48 12.66 25.34
C GLY A 57 -1.29 13.54 26.28
N GLU A 58 -0.85 14.77 26.53
CA GLU A 58 -1.66 15.75 27.23
C GLU A 58 -2.77 16.26 26.30
N ALA A 59 -3.97 16.38 26.84
CA ALA A 59 -5.06 17.00 26.10
C ALA A 59 -4.76 18.48 25.91
N MET A 60 -4.79 18.95 24.66
CA MET A 60 -4.59 20.35 24.32
C MET A 60 -5.71 20.86 23.40
N PRO A 61 -6.02 22.17 23.39
CA PRO A 61 -6.93 22.75 22.43
C PRO A 61 -6.47 22.48 20.99
N ILE A 62 -7.38 22.14 20.08
CA ILE A 62 -7.04 21.84 18.70
C ILE A 62 -6.36 23.00 17.96
N GLY A 63 -6.63 24.24 18.36
CA GLY A 63 -6.01 25.44 17.81
C GLY A 63 -4.53 25.61 18.20
N ASP A 64 -4.07 24.92 19.23
CA ASP A 64 -2.67 24.96 19.70
C ASP A 64 -1.81 23.89 19.01
N VAL A 65 -2.45 23.00 18.23
CA VAL A 65 -1.75 21.97 17.48
C VAL A 65 -1.15 22.58 16.20
N SER A 66 0.17 22.49 16.04
CA SER A 66 0.83 22.92 14.80
C SER A 66 0.41 22.03 13.62
N SER A 67 -0.14 22.63 12.56
CA SER A 67 -0.49 21.93 11.32
C SER A 67 0.68 21.77 10.34
N ASN A 68 1.73 22.58 10.48
CA ASN A 68 2.85 22.66 9.52
C ASN A 68 3.71 21.38 9.47
N GLU A 69 3.69 20.58 10.55
CA GLU A 69 4.44 19.32 10.61
C GLU A 69 3.75 18.16 9.87
N SER A 70 2.52 18.38 9.40
CA SER A 70 1.71 17.38 8.70
C SER A 70 1.55 17.69 7.21
N ASP A 71 2.28 18.67 6.66
CA ASP A 71 2.22 18.97 5.24
C ASP A 71 2.81 17.82 4.41
N PRO A 72 2.17 17.42 3.30
CA PRO A 72 2.67 16.38 2.43
C PRO A 72 4.03 16.76 1.85
N VAL A 73 4.96 15.82 1.89
CA VAL A 73 6.28 15.94 1.27
C VAL A 73 6.21 15.31 -0.12
N ALA A 74 6.41 16.12 -1.15
CA ALA A 74 6.39 15.65 -2.54
C ALA A 74 7.42 14.54 -2.75
N THR A 75 7.01 13.47 -3.44
CA THR A 75 7.85 12.31 -3.73
C THR A 75 8.79 12.56 -4.92
N GLY A 76 8.50 13.59 -5.71
CA GLY A 76 9.17 13.85 -6.98
C GLY A 76 8.66 12.99 -8.13
N ILE A 77 7.67 12.10 -7.89
CA ILE A 77 6.99 11.28 -8.90
C ILE A 77 5.58 11.84 -9.08
N GLY A 78 5.36 12.69 -10.08
CA GLY A 78 4.14 13.49 -10.21
C GLY A 78 2.84 12.69 -10.19
N GLU A 79 2.81 11.51 -10.81
CA GLU A 79 1.62 10.64 -10.79
C GLU A 79 1.39 9.98 -9.43
N LEU A 80 2.44 9.75 -8.65
CA LEU A 80 2.33 9.28 -7.26
C LEU A 80 1.85 10.42 -6.35
N ASP A 81 2.42 11.61 -6.52
CA ASP A 81 2.03 12.81 -5.75
C ASP A 81 0.56 13.18 -6.01
N ARG A 82 0.09 13.01 -7.25
CA ARG A 82 -1.33 13.19 -7.60
C ARG A 82 -2.24 12.29 -6.75
N VAL A 83 -1.95 11.00 -6.71
CA VAL A 83 -2.78 10.01 -5.97
C VAL A 83 -2.67 10.22 -4.45
N LEU A 84 -1.54 10.73 -3.98
CA LEU A 84 -1.28 11.06 -2.57
C LEU A 84 -1.74 12.47 -2.15
N GLY A 85 -2.36 13.23 -3.07
CA GLY A 85 -2.81 14.59 -2.76
C GLY A 85 -1.67 15.57 -2.45
N GLY A 86 -0.49 15.35 -3.05
CA GLY A 86 0.68 16.21 -2.91
C GLY A 86 1.95 15.52 -2.42
N GLY A 87 1.85 14.30 -1.90
CA GLY A 87 3.01 13.55 -1.43
C GLY A 87 2.76 12.71 -0.18
N LEU A 88 3.84 12.25 0.43
CA LEU A 88 3.79 11.48 1.68
C LEU A 88 3.69 12.39 2.89
N VAL A 89 2.75 12.10 3.78
CA VAL A 89 2.59 12.86 5.03
C VAL A 89 3.55 12.30 6.09
N PRO A 90 4.41 13.14 6.73
CA PRO A 90 5.26 12.70 7.82
C PRO A 90 4.44 12.08 8.96
N GLY A 91 4.97 11.05 9.60
CA GLY A 91 4.26 10.30 10.65
C GLY A 91 3.17 9.36 10.15
N SER A 92 3.00 9.21 8.83
CA SER A 92 1.98 8.33 8.25
C SER A 92 2.54 7.01 7.73
N VAL A 93 1.65 6.02 7.60
CA VAL A 93 1.95 4.73 6.99
C VAL A 93 1.07 4.50 5.78
N THR A 94 1.72 4.26 4.64
CA THR A 94 1.08 3.95 3.35
C THR A 94 1.29 2.46 3.03
N LEU A 95 0.22 1.75 2.72
CA LEU A 95 0.25 0.39 2.18
C LEU A 95 0.21 0.45 0.65
N LEU A 96 1.20 -0.14 -0.01
CA LEU A 96 1.21 -0.34 -1.45
C LEU A 96 0.87 -1.80 -1.77
N GLY A 97 -0.34 -2.02 -2.27
CA GLY A 97 -0.83 -3.31 -2.74
C GLY A 97 -0.69 -3.47 -4.25
N GLY A 98 -0.58 -4.70 -4.71
CA GLY A 98 -0.54 -5.02 -6.14
C GLY A 98 0.01 -6.42 -6.41
N GLU A 99 -0.23 -6.96 -7.61
CA GLU A 99 0.26 -8.28 -8.00
C GLU A 99 1.79 -8.38 -7.95
N PRO A 100 2.35 -9.58 -7.72
CA PRO A 100 3.78 -9.82 -7.89
C PRO A 100 4.23 -9.51 -9.32
N GLY A 101 5.37 -8.80 -9.44
CA GLY A 101 5.93 -8.42 -10.74
C GLY A 101 5.30 -7.20 -11.41
N ILE A 102 4.33 -6.52 -10.80
CA ILE A 102 3.69 -5.31 -11.36
C ILE A 102 4.62 -4.09 -11.40
N GLY A 103 5.70 -4.07 -10.60
CA GLY A 103 6.65 -2.96 -10.53
C GLY A 103 6.74 -2.24 -9.20
N LYS A 104 6.14 -2.77 -8.11
CA LYS A 104 6.16 -2.13 -6.78
C LYS A 104 7.57 -1.79 -6.30
N SER A 105 8.46 -2.77 -6.26
CA SER A 105 9.85 -2.57 -5.81
C SER A 105 10.64 -1.62 -6.72
N THR A 106 10.29 -1.53 -8.01
CA THR A 106 10.85 -0.55 -8.95
C THR A 106 10.43 0.86 -8.58
N LEU A 107 9.12 1.08 -8.38
CA LEU A 107 8.58 2.36 -7.95
C LEU A 107 9.18 2.83 -6.63
N LEU A 108 9.31 1.90 -5.67
CA LEU A 108 9.82 2.21 -4.34
C LEU A 108 11.30 2.57 -4.34
N LEU A 109 12.12 1.95 -5.17
CA LEU A 109 13.52 2.37 -5.35
C LEU A 109 13.62 3.76 -5.99
N GLN A 110 12.77 4.08 -6.98
CA GLN A 110 12.72 5.42 -7.57
C GLN A 110 12.25 6.47 -6.55
N LEU A 111 11.24 6.14 -5.75
CA LEU A 111 10.75 6.98 -4.66
C LEU A 111 11.87 7.29 -3.65
N LEU A 112 12.56 6.27 -3.16
CA LEU A 112 13.63 6.41 -2.18
C LEU A 112 14.82 7.20 -2.73
N ALA A 113 15.16 7.01 -4.00
CA ALA A 113 16.25 7.75 -4.65
C ALA A 113 15.93 9.23 -4.84
N GLY A 114 14.64 9.60 -4.90
CA GLY A 114 14.16 10.97 -4.98
C GLY A 114 13.86 11.62 -3.62
N ALA A 115 13.85 10.85 -2.54
CA ALA A 115 13.47 11.33 -1.21
C ALA A 115 14.47 12.38 -0.67
N PRO A 116 13.97 13.46 -0.04
CA PRO A 116 14.84 14.39 0.66
C PRO A 116 15.37 13.76 1.96
N GLY A 117 16.68 13.88 2.19
CA GLY A 117 17.33 13.30 3.36
C GLY A 117 17.61 11.80 3.28
N ASP A 118 17.94 11.19 4.42
CA ASP A 118 18.21 9.75 4.48
C ASP A 118 16.93 8.94 4.31
N SER A 119 17.03 7.87 3.52
CA SER A 119 15.95 6.93 3.27
C SER A 119 16.43 5.49 3.52
N LEU A 120 15.53 4.63 4.00
CA LEU A 120 15.85 3.25 4.35
C LEU A 120 14.95 2.28 3.56
N TYR A 121 15.59 1.40 2.79
CA TYR A 121 14.92 0.27 2.15
C TYR A 121 15.18 -1.01 2.93
N VAL A 122 14.17 -1.56 3.56
CA VAL A 122 14.20 -2.86 4.22
C VAL A 122 13.71 -3.90 3.24
N THR A 123 14.59 -4.84 2.87
CA THR A 123 14.23 -5.99 2.04
C THR A 123 14.21 -7.25 2.89
N ALA A 124 13.08 -7.91 2.92
CA ALA A 124 12.89 -9.15 3.67
C ALA A 124 12.73 -10.37 2.74
N GLU A 125 12.65 -10.16 1.42
CA GLU A 125 12.49 -11.22 0.42
C GLU A 125 13.69 -11.34 -0.52
N GLU A 126 14.33 -10.22 -0.87
CA GLU A 126 15.43 -10.19 -1.83
C GLU A 126 16.78 -9.98 -1.14
N SER A 127 17.84 -10.53 -1.72
CA SER A 127 19.21 -10.27 -1.24
C SER A 127 19.64 -8.83 -1.54
N ALA A 128 20.61 -8.32 -0.76
CA ALA A 128 21.17 -6.99 -0.97
C ALA A 128 21.73 -6.82 -2.40
N GLN A 129 22.32 -7.87 -2.96
CA GLN A 129 22.88 -7.86 -4.30
C GLN A 129 21.80 -7.70 -5.38
N GLN A 130 20.66 -8.39 -5.23
CA GLN A 130 19.53 -8.28 -6.18
C GLN A 130 18.93 -6.88 -6.17
N VAL A 131 18.73 -6.30 -4.98
CA VAL A 131 18.26 -4.92 -4.85
C VAL A 131 19.28 -3.94 -5.43
N ARG A 132 20.58 -4.14 -5.18
CA ARG A 132 21.65 -3.29 -5.72
C ARG A 132 21.67 -3.32 -7.27
N LEU A 133 21.58 -4.49 -7.91
CA LEU A 133 21.52 -4.61 -9.36
C LEU A 133 20.31 -3.86 -9.95
N ARG A 134 19.16 -3.92 -9.26
CA ARG A 134 17.98 -3.16 -9.67
C ARG A 134 18.20 -1.65 -9.50
N ALA A 135 18.79 -1.23 -8.40
CA ALA A 135 19.10 0.18 -8.14
C ALA A 135 20.08 0.75 -9.17
N ASP A 136 21.11 -0.02 -9.57
CA ASP A 136 22.06 0.37 -10.61
C ASP A 136 21.34 0.61 -11.95
N ARG A 137 20.47 -0.32 -12.37
CA ARG A 137 19.68 -0.20 -13.60
C ARG A 137 18.77 1.03 -13.61
N LEU A 138 18.20 1.39 -12.45
CA LEU A 138 17.28 2.51 -12.29
C LEU A 138 17.99 3.86 -12.04
N GLY A 139 19.34 3.88 -11.96
CA GLY A 139 20.07 5.09 -11.52
C GLY A 139 19.73 5.52 -10.09
N ALA A 140 19.20 4.60 -9.29
CA ALA A 140 18.70 4.84 -7.93
C ALA A 140 19.78 4.68 -6.85
N VAL A 141 21.04 4.53 -7.22
CA VAL A 141 22.14 4.45 -6.25
C VAL A 141 22.49 5.85 -5.74
N LYS A 142 22.13 6.12 -4.51
CA LYS A 142 22.33 7.42 -3.86
C LYS A 142 23.05 7.23 -2.52
N PRO A 143 23.88 8.19 -2.08
CA PRO A 143 24.62 8.10 -0.81
C PRO A 143 23.71 8.11 0.42
N ASN A 144 22.53 8.69 0.30
CA ASN A 144 21.51 8.79 1.35
C ASN A 144 20.46 7.67 1.31
N LEU A 145 20.61 6.68 0.41
CA LEU A 145 19.74 5.50 0.35
C LEU A 145 20.42 4.31 1.05
N TRP A 146 19.88 3.95 2.20
CA TRP A 146 20.33 2.84 3.02
C TRP A 146 19.55 1.57 2.69
N LEU A 147 20.26 0.44 2.62
CA LEU A 147 19.67 -0.88 2.36
C LEU A 147 19.88 -1.78 3.58
N LEU A 148 18.80 -2.41 4.05
CA LEU A 148 18.81 -3.33 5.17
C LEU A 148 18.13 -4.65 4.78
N PRO A 149 18.88 -5.74 4.55
CA PRO A 149 18.31 -7.07 4.39
C PRO A 149 18.02 -7.67 5.77
N GLU A 150 16.78 -7.49 6.26
CA GLU A 150 16.39 -7.89 7.61
C GLU A 150 14.89 -8.21 7.69
N MET A 151 14.54 -9.21 8.51
CA MET A 151 13.16 -9.62 8.76
C MET A 151 12.73 -9.35 10.22
N SER A 152 13.68 -9.18 11.14
CA SER A 152 13.38 -8.98 12.56
C SER A 152 12.95 -7.55 12.85
N MET A 153 11.73 -7.36 13.35
CA MET A 153 11.19 -6.04 13.70
C MET A 153 12.07 -5.26 14.67
N PRO A 154 12.61 -5.84 15.77
CA PRO A 154 13.54 -5.14 16.67
C PRO A 154 14.77 -4.60 15.95
N ASN A 155 15.36 -5.36 15.02
CA ASN A 155 16.55 -4.95 14.28
C ASN A 155 16.23 -3.84 13.29
N ILE A 156 15.05 -3.89 12.64
CA ILE A 156 14.56 -2.83 11.77
C ILE A 156 14.42 -1.53 12.57
N ILE A 157 13.81 -1.57 13.76
CA ILE A 157 13.65 -0.40 14.62
C ILE A 157 15.02 0.16 15.06
N ALA A 158 15.96 -0.72 15.45
CA ALA A 158 17.31 -0.31 15.82
C ALA A 158 18.05 0.39 14.65
N ALA A 159 17.83 -0.06 13.41
CA ALA A 159 18.38 0.59 12.22
C ALA A 159 17.74 1.97 11.98
N ILE A 160 16.42 2.10 12.15
CA ILE A 160 15.71 3.37 12.08
C ILE A 160 16.25 4.35 13.14
N ASP A 161 16.49 3.90 14.38
CA ASP A 161 17.07 4.73 15.45
C ASP A 161 18.47 5.23 15.11
N LYS A 162 19.28 4.38 14.47
CA LYS A 162 20.65 4.69 14.09
C LYS A 162 20.75 5.65 12.90
N ILE A 163 19.95 5.40 11.84
CA ILE A 163 20.01 6.14 10.58
C ILE A 163 19.17 7.43 10.66
N LYS A 164 18.05 7.39 11.39
CA LYS A 164 17.04 8.47 11.50
C LYS A 164 16.51 8.91 10.12
N PRO A 165 16.05 7.96 9.30
CA PRO A 165 15.59 8.27 7.95
C PRO A 165 14.30 9.10 7.98
N SER A 166 14.08 9.91 6.95
CA SER A 166 12.80 10.60 6.72
C SER A 166 11.74 9.68 6.07
N LEU A 167 12.21 8.69 5.33
CA LEU A 167 11.36 7.72 4.62
C LEU A 167 11.87 6.30 4.82
N VAL A 168 10.97 5.38 5.18
CA VAL A 168 11.25 3.94 5.33
C VAL A 168 10.35 3.16 4.39
N VAL A 169 10.91 2.20 3.69
CA VAL A 169 10.17 1.23 2.88
C VAL A 169 10.41 -0.18 3.43
N ILE A 170 9.33 -0.95 3.61
CA ILE A 170 9.36 -2.36 4.02
C ILE A 170 8.83 -3.23 2.88
N ASP A 171 9.69 -4.05 2.27
CA ASP A 171 9.36 -4.93 1.14
C ASP A 171 9.71 -6.39 1.46
N SER A 172 8.74 -7.24 1.91
CA SER A 172 7.34 -6.97 2.21
C SER A 172 7.01 -7.16 3.69
N ILE A 173 5.86 -6.65 4.13
CA ILE A 173 5.40 -6.79 5.52
C ILE A 173 5.09 -8.25 5.90
N GLN A 174 4.78 -9.12 4.93
CA GLN A 174 4.47 -10.51 5.15
C GLN A 174 5.65 -11.34 5.67
N THR A 175 6.87 -10.92 5.38
CA THR A 175 8.09 -11.61 5.78
C THR A 175 8.69 -11.07 7.07
N VAL A 176 8.23 -9.90 7.53
CA VAL A 176 8.69 -9.30 8.78
C VAL A 176 8.12 -10.06 9.98
N VAL A 177 8.98 -10.29 10.98
CA VAL A 177 8.67 -11.06 12.18
C VAL A 177 8.96 -10.23 13.42
N ASP A 178 7.99 -10.20 14.33
CA ASP A 178 8.19 -9.72 15.68
C ASP A 178 8.31 -10.93 16.63
N PRO A 179 9.46 -11.15 17.27
CA PRO A 179 9.66 -12.30 18.15
C PRO A 179 8.80 -12.24 19.42
N ASP A 180 8.27 -11.08 19.79
CA ASP A 180 7.37 -10.92 20.92
C ASP A 180 5.97 -11.50 20.63
N LEU A 181 5.65 -11.77 19.36
CA LEU A 181 4.38 -12.37 18.93
C LEU A 181 4.56 -13.90 18.76
N SER A 182 3.78 -14.68 19.48
CA SER A 182 3.88 -16.16 19.51
C SER A 182 3.27 -16.87 18.29
N SER A 183 3.12 -16.19 17.16
CA SER A 183 2.51 -16.72 15.94
C SER A 183 3.54 -16.94 14.82
N ALA A 184 3.22 -17.79 13.85
CA ALA A 184 4.11 -18.10 12.73
C ALA A 184 4.37 -16.86 11.84
N PRO A 185 5.58 -16.75 11.24
CA PRO A 185 5.86 -15.74 10.21
C PRO A 185 4.79 -15.71 9.11
N GLY A 186 4.42 -14.53 8.63
CA GLY A 186 3.41 -14.36 7.58
C GLY A 186 1.95 -14.60 8.02
N SER A 187 1.71 -15.00 9.27
CA SER A 187 0.35 -15.10 9.81
C SER A 187 -0.28 -13.71 9.96
N VAL A 188 -1.61 -13.64 9.92
CA VAL A 188 -2.36 -12.38 10.10
C VAL A 188 -1.97 -11.66 11.39
N VAL A 189 -1.72 -12.41 12.48
CA VAL A 189 -1.30 -11.86 13.76
C VAL A 189 0.05 -11.16 13.65
N GLN A 190 1.05 -11.82 13.03
CA GLN A 190 2.37 -11.22 12.79
C GLN A 190 2.28 -9.98 11.92
N VAL A 191 1.63 -10.09 10.76
CA VAL A 191 1.50 -8.99 9.80
C VAL A 191 0.81 -7.78 10.43
N ARG A 192 -0.28 -8.01 11.18
CA ARG A 192 -1.01 -6.94 11.88
C ARG A 192 -0.18 -6.32 13.01
N GLY A 193 0.48 -7.15 13.82
CA GLY A 193 1.32 -6.69 14.92
C GLY A 193 2.50 -5.86 14.45
N CYS A 194 3.22 -6.34 13.43
CA CYS A 194 4.32 -5.61 12.80
C CYS A 194 3.86 -4.29 12.20
N ALA A 195 2.72 -4.26 11.49
CA ALA A 195 2.17 -3.04 10.93
C ALA A 195 1.77 -2.04 12.03
N HIS A 196 1.13 -2.47 13.12
CA HIS A 196 0.83 -1.61 14.27
C HIS A 196 2.08 -0.98 14.86
N ARG A 197 3.14 -1.77 15.04
CA ARG A 197 4.41 -1.29 15.57
C ARG A 197 5.03 -0.24 14.64
N LEU A 198 5.01 -0.47 13.32
CA LEU A 198 5.47 0.52 12.34
C LEU A 198 4.65 1.81 12.38
N VAL A 199 3.31 1.74 12.55
CA VAL A 199 2.46 2.94 12.69
C VAL A 199 2.83 3.74 13.94
N GLN A 200 3.12 3.07 15.07
CA GLN A 200 3.55 3.75 16.29
C GLN A 200 4.90 4.43 16.10
N GLU A 201 5.85 3.72 15.48
CA GLU A 201 7.19 4.25 15.23
C GLU A 201 7.17 5.41 14.22
N ALA A 202 6.35 5.32 13.17
CA ALA A 202 6.15 6.39 12.22
C ALA A 202 5.67 7.68 12.91
N LYS A 203 4.60 7.57 13.71
CA LYS A 203 4.04 8.70 14.47
C LYS A 203 5.02 9.27 15.50
N ARG A 204 5.68 8.39 16.27
CA ARG A 204 6.63 8.81 17.33
C ARG A 204 7.82 9.58 16.79
N ARG A 205 8.31 9.20 15.61
CA ARG A 205 9.50 9.77 14.98
C ARG A 205 9.19 10.79 13.88
N ASN A 206 7.94 11.00 13.56
CA ASN A 206 7.48 11.83 12.45
C ASN A 206 8.10 11.43 11.10
N ILE A 207 8.22 10.13 10.83
CA ILE A 207 8.77 9.58 9.59
C ILE A 207 7.66 9.01 8.70
N SER A 208 7.81 9.11 7.39
CA SER A 208 6.93 8.44 6.44
C SER A 208 7.32 6.97 6.28
N VAL A 209 6.35 6.05 6.34
CA VAL A 209 6.60 4.62 6.13
C VAL A 209 5.74 4.11 4.99
N VAL A 210 6.36 3.41 4.03
CA VAL A 210 5.63 2.69 2.97
C VAL A 210 5.85 1.20 3.17
N ILE A 211 4.77 0.45 3.31
CA ILE A 211 4.80 -1.01 3.43
C ILE A 211 4.24 -1.65 2.18
N VAL A 212 4.91 -2.69 1.70
CA VAL A 212 4.44 -3.49 0.55
C VAL A 212 3.57 -4.64 1.04
N GLY A 213 2.42 -4.81 0.40
CA GLY A 213 1.54 -5.95 0.58
C GLY A 213 1.26 -6.68 -0.75
N HIS A 214 1.19 -8.01 -0.71
CA HIS A 214 0.80 -8.79 -1.88
C HIS A 214 -0.72 -8.96 -1.95
N VAL A 215 -1.28 -8.88 -3.16
CA VAL A 215 -2.70 -9.11 -3.45
C VAL A 215 -2.87 -10.55 -3.91
N THR A 216 -3.92 -11.26 -3.47
CA THR A 216 -4.27 -12.57 -4.04
C THR A 216 -4.89 -12.42 -5.42
N LYS A 217 -4.82 -13.50 -6.24
CA LYS A 217 -5.39 -13.57 -7.60
C LYS A 217 -6.90 -13.32 -7.68
N GLU A 218 -7.60 -13.34 -6.56
CA GLU A 218 -9.05 -13.10 -6.46
C GLU A 218 -9.38 -11.61 -6.22
N GLY A 219 -8.40 -10.71 -6.40
CA GLY A 219 -8.59 -9.27 -6.22
C GLY A 219 -8.80 -8.84 -4.77
N GLY A 220 -8.81 -9.78 -3.84
CA GLY A 220 -8.78 -9.53 -2.41
C GLY A 220 -7.32 -9.40 -1.97
N LEU A 221 -6.98 -8.32 -1.29
CA LEU A 221 -5.70 -8.21 -0.62
C LEU A 221 -5.58 -9.37 0.40
N ALA A 222 -4.81 -10.45 0.10
CA ALA A 222 -4.53 -11.51 1.07
C ALA A 222 -3.73 -10.92 2.22
N GLY A 223 -4.36 -10.84 3.36
CA GLY A 223 -3.81 -10.17 4.52
C GLY A 223 -4.04 -8.65 4.61
N PRO A 224 -4.25 -7.87 3.54
CA PRO A 224 -4.33 -6.41 3.64
C PRO A 224 -5.70 -5.85 4.03
N ARG A 225 -6.82 -6.55 3.87
CA ARG A 225 -8.07 -6.08 4.51
C ARG A 225 -7.88 -5.85 6.00
N VAL A 226 -7.03 -6.65 6.63
CA VAL A 226 -6.64 -6.50 8.04
C VAL A 226 -5.77 -5.25 8.24
N LEU A 227 -4.95 -4.87 7.25
CA LEU A 227 -4.07 -3.68 7.32
C LEU A 227 -4.76 -2.39 6.93
N GLU A 228 -5.82 -2.42 6.11
CA GLU A 228 -6.57 -1.24 5.68
C GLU A 228 -7.05 -0.39 6.84
N HIS A 229 -7.43 -1.02 7.95
CA HIS A 229 -7.86 -0.31 9.16
C HIS A 229 -6.70 0.24 9.99
N VAL A 230 -5.50 -0.32 9.84
CA VAL A 230 -4.31 0.03 10.62
C VAL A 230 -3.56 1.20 10.02
N VAL A 231 -3.41 1.21 8.68
CA VAL A 231 -2.64 2.21 7.94
C VAL A 231 -3.47 3.46 7.59
N ASP A 232 -2.80 4.55 7.25
CA ASP A 232 -3.43 5.83 6.92
C ASP A 232 -3.86 5.90 5.46
N THR A 233 -3.05 5.35 4.56
CA THR A 233 -3.27 5.33 3.11
C THR A 233 -3.12 3.92 2.58
N VAL A 234 -3.98 3.52 1.63
CA VAL A 234 -3.91 2.26 0.90
C VAL A 234 -3.90 2.57 -0.59
N LEU A 235 -2.82 2.22 -1.25
CA LEU A 235 -2.65 2.35 -2.70
C LEU A 235 -2.79 0.98 -3.36
N SER A 236 -3.60 0.90 -4.41
CA SER A 236 -3.68 -0.25 -5.32
C SER A 236 -2.87 0.05 -6.57
N PHE A 237 -1.93 -0.84 -6.91
CA PHE A 237 -1.11 -0.75 -8.11
C PHE A 237 -1.47 -1.90 -9.03
N GLU A 238 -2.08 -1.57 -10.17
CA GLU A 238 -2.74 -2.49 -11.09
C GLU A 238 -2.14 -2.39 -12.49
N GLY A 239 -2.37 -3.41 -13.31
CA GLY A 239 -1.97 -3.43 -14.72
C GLY A 239 -1.77 -4.86 -15.22
N GLU A 240 -1.82 -5.02 -16.51
CA GLU A 240 -1.57 -6.32 -17.16
C GLU A 240 -0.08 -6.49 -17.42
N ARG A 241 0.43 -7.72 -17.24
CA ARG A 241 1.86 -8.02 -17.41
C ARG A 241 2.36 -7.80 -18.86
N HIS A 242 1.46 -7.90 -19.82
CA HIS A 242 1.77 -7.78 -21.25
C HIS A 242 1.61 -6.34 -21.76
N HIS A 243 1.06 -5.44 -20.96
CA HIS A 243 0.95 -4.03 -21.28
C HIS A 243 1.97 -3.22 -20.49
N ALA A 244 2.51 -2.17 -21.07
CA ALA A 244 3.46 -1.29 -20.39
C ALA A 244 2.76 -0.40 -19.35
N LEU A 245 1.45 -0.15 -19.52
CA LEU A 245 0.68 0.76 -18.67
C LEU A 245 0.38 0.15 -17.30
N ARG A 246 0.57 0.98 -16.27
CA ARG A 246 0.22 0.68 -14.87
C ARG A 246 -0.68 1.76 -14.31
N LEU A 247 -1.63 1.36 -13.52
CA LEU A 247 -2.62 2.22 -12.88
C LEU A 247 -2.40 2.24 -11.38
N MET A 248 -2.48 3.40 -10.77
CA MET A 248 -2.45 3.54 -9.32
C MET A 248 -3.68 4.28 -8.83
N ARG A 249 -4.32 3.75 -7.80
CA ARG A 249 -5.49 4.34 -7.15
C ARG A 249 -5.32 4.29 -5.63
N ALA A 250 -5.87 5.27 -4.94
CA ALA A 250 -6.04 5.20 -3.50
C ALA A 250 -7.35 4.47 -3.18
N ALA A 251 -7.25 3.28 -2.57
CA ALA A 251 -8.42 2.59 -2.01
C ALA A 251 -8.87 3.22 -0.68
N LYS A 252 -7.93 3.83 0.05
CA LYS A 252 -8.14 4.60 1.28
C LYS A 252 -7.11 5.72 1.36
N HIS A 253 -7.54 6.90 1.79
CA HIS A 253 -6.64 8.03 2.00
C HIS A 253 -7.18 8.95 3.10
N ARG A 254 -6.48 9.06 4.24
CA ARG A 254 -6.92 9.90 5.37
C ARG A 254 -6.66 11.39 5.16
N PHE A 255 -5.72 11.72 4.26
CA PHE A 255 -5.22 13.08 4.09
C PHE A 255 -5.72 13.75 2.81
N GLY A 256 -6.49 13.02 1.98
CA GLY A 256 -6.96 13.53 0.71
C GLY A 256 -8.03 12.66 0.05
N PRO A 257 -8.44 13.02 -1.16
CA PRO A 257 -9.45 12.28 -1.91
C PRO A 257 -8.93 10.93 -2.40
N THR A 258 -9.84 9.99 -2.68
CA THR A 258 -9.51 8.65 -3.21
C THR A 258 -9.87 8.49 -4.68
N ASN A 259 -10.33 9.54 -5.34
CA ASN A 259 -10.82 9.51 -6.72
C ASN A 259 -9.76 9.97 -7.75
N GLU A 260 -8.50 10.11 -7.34
CA GLU A 260 -7.39 10.39 -8.24
C GLU A 260 -6.84 9.10 -8.87
N LEU A 261 -6.39 9.23 -10.12
CA LEU A 261 -5.77 8.17 -10.89
C LEU A 261 -4.35 8.56 -11.29
N GLY A 262 -3.38 7.75 -10.88
CA GLY A 262 -1.99 7.81 -11.34
C GLY A 262 -1.76 6.84 -12.50
N LEU A 263 -1.11 7.31 -13.55
CA LEU A 263 -0.77 6.52 -14.72
C LEU A 263 0.75 6.43 -14.86
N PHE A 264 1.23 5.21 -15.07
CA PHE A 264 2.65 4.94 -15.25
C PHE A 264 2.89 4.04 -16.45
N GLU A 265 3.97 4.26 -17.13
CA GLU A 265 4.48 3.38 -18.16
C GLU A 265 5.73 2.65 -17.64
N MET A 266 5.74 1.33 -17.80
CA MET A 266 6.90 0.51 -17.47
C MET A 266 7.88 0.50 -18.66
N THR A 267 9.09 1.00 -18.42
CA THR A 267 10.18 1.03 -19.38
C THR A 267 11.38 0.23 -18.87
N GLU A 268 12.41 0.07 -19.70
CA GLU A 268 13.67 -0.55 -19.27
C GLU A 268 14.35 0.24 -18.14
N GLY A 269 14.21 1.59 -18.16
CA GLY A 269 14.74 2.50 -17.14
C GLY A 269 13.88 2.63 -15.89
N GLY A 270 12.75 1.92 -15.79
CA GLY A 270 11.83 1.96 -14.65
C GLY A 270 10.43 2.45 -14.99
N LEU A 271 9.73 2.98 -14.00
CA LEU A 271 8.39 3.53 -14.14
C LEU A 271 8.48 5.03 -14.47
N ILE A 272 7.78 5.43 -15.51
CA ILE A 272 7.65 6.83 -15.92
C ILE A 272 6.19 7.24 -15.76
N GLY A 273 5.95 8.37 -15.10
CA GLY A 273 4.60 8.92 -15.00
C GLY A 273 4.09 9.39 -16.36
N VAL A 274 2.80 9.15 -16.63
CA VAL A 274 2.11 9.58 -17.87
C VAL A 274 1.18 10.74 -17.53
N PRO A 275 1.64 11.99 -17.59
CA PRO A 275 0.83 13.15 -17.22
C PRO A 275 -0.30 13.41 -18.21
N ASP A 276 -0.12 13.09 -19.49
CA ASP A 276 -1.15 13.18 -20.53
C ASP A 276 -1.59 11.80 -21.01
N ALA A 277 -2.58 11.24 -20.33
CA ALA A 277 -3.16 9.97 -20.71
C ALA A 277 -3.90 10.00 -22.05
N SER A 278 -4.42 11.15 -22.43
CA SER A 278 -5.13 11.32 -23.72
C SER A 278 -4.18 11.10 -24.90
N GLN A 279 -2.95 11.56 -24.79
CA GLN A 279 -1.94 11.33 -25.80
C GLN A 279 -1.66 9.84 -25.98
N LEU A 280 -1.57 9.09 -24.87
CA LEU A 280 -1.35 7.64 -24.90
C LEU A 280 -2.48 6.90 -25.63
N PHE A 281 -3.74 7.24 -25.34
CA PHE A 281 -4.91 6.59 -25.95
C PHE A 281 -5.17 7.00 -27.41
N LEU A 282 -4.56 8.09 -27.87
CA LEU A 282 -4.74 8.60 -29.23
C LEU A 282 -3.52 8.38 -30.13
N THR A 283 -2.42 7.80 -29.62
CA THR A 283 -1.15 7.62 -30.34
C THR A 283 -1.34 6.84 -31.65
N ASP A 284 -2.12 5.74 -31.63
CA ASP A 284 -2.36 4.86 -32.77
C ASP A 284 -3.58 5.24 -33.61
N ARG A 285 -4.19 6.41 -33.31
CA ARG A 285 -5.39 6.84 -33.99
C ARG A 285 -5.17 7.09 -35.47
N ARG A 286 -6.02 6.49 -36.31
CA ARG A 286 -6.09 6.76 -37.74
C ARG A 286 -7.17 7.81 -38.01
N THR A 287 -6.78 9.01 -38.43
CA THR A 287 -7.72 10.09 -38.77
C THR A 287 -8.44 9.81 -40.09
N GLY A 288 -9.71 10.19 -40.20
CA GLY A 288 -10.50 10.05 -41.42
C GLY A 288 -11.03 8.64 -41.70
N VAL A 289 -10.97 7.74 -40.75
CA VAL A 289 -11.56 6.39 -40.86
C VAL A 289 -13.01 6.41 -40.39
N PRO A 290 -14.00 6.00 -41.24
CA PRO A 290 -15.40 5.87 -40.82
C PRO A 290 -15.55 4.91 -39.64
N GLY A 291 -16.42 5.25 -38.69
CA GLY A 291 -16.67 4.42 -37.49
C GLY A 291 -15.73 4.71 -36.33
N SER A 292 -14.86 5.71 -36.43
CA SER A 292 -13.98 6.15 -35.32
C SER A 292 -14.36 7.58 -34.88
N VAL A 293 -14.50 7.78 -33.58
CA VAL A 293 -14.77 9.09 -32.95
C VAL A 293 -13.99 9.24 -31.65
N VAL A 294 -13.45 10.44 -31.41
CA VAL A 294 -12.85 10.79 -30.11
C VAL A 294 -13.92 11.38 -29.21
N VAL A 295 -14.02 10.83 -28.00
CA VAL A 295 -14.96 11.32 -26.99
C VAL A 295 -14.21 11.67 -25.70
N PRO A 296 -14.60 12.73 -25.01
CA PRO A 296 -14.12 13.00 -23.67
C PRO A 296 -14.81 12.06 -22.67
N THR A 297 -14.04 11.53 -21.74
CA THR A 297 -14.52 10.78 -20.58
C THR A 297 -13.83 11.29 -19.32
N ILE A 298 -14.34 10.93 -18.16
CA ILE A 298 -13.73 11.26 -16.86
C ILE A 298 -13.53 9.96 -16.10
N GLU A 299 -12.29 9.75 -15.66
CA GLU A 299 -11.94 8.65 -14.77
C GLU A 299 -11.47 9.26 -13.44
N GLY A 300 -12.28 9.09 -12.38
CA GLY A 300 -12.10 9.83 -11.14
C GLY A 300 -12.27 11.35 -11.34
N GLN A 301 -11.20 12.12 -11.15
CA GLN A 301 -11.14 13.55 -11.48
C GLN A 301 -10.30 13.84 -12.73
N ARG A 302 -9.84 12.81 -13.43
CA ARG A 302 -8.98 12.96 -14.59
C ARG A 302 -9.78 12.95 -15.87
N PRO A 303 -9.79 14.06 -16.66
CA PRO A 303 -10.36 14.06 -18.00
C PRO A 303 -9.46 13.26 -18.94
N LEU A 304 -10.07 12.41 -19.76
CA LEU A 304 -9.40 11.58 -20.75
C LEU A 304 -10.09 11.74 -22.10
N LEU A 305 -9.30 11.74 -23.16
CA LEU A 305 -9.80 11.58 -24.53
C LEU A 305 -9.56 10.14 -24.96
N VAL A 306 -10.62 9.44 -25.34
CA VAL A 306 -10.56 8.06 -25.80
C VAL A 306 -11.15 7.94 -27.20
N GLU A 307 -10.60 7.04 -28.01
CA GLU A 307 -11.15 6.69 -29.30
C GLU A 307 -12.17 5.58 -29.14
N LEU A 308 -13.42 5.83 -29.57
CA LEU A 308 -14.42 4.80 -29.74
C LEU A 308 -14.43 4.34 -31.20
N GLN A 309 -14.27 3.04 -31.39
CA GLN A 309 -14.34 2.43 -32.71
C GLN A 309 -15.60 1.56 -32.82
N THR A 310 -16.37 1.75 -33.89
CA THR A 310 -17.56 0.97 -34.18
C THR A 310 -17.32 0.16 -35.44
N LEU A 311 -17.61 -1.14 -35.37
CA LEU A 311 -17.61 -1.99 -36.53
C LEU A 311 -19.06 -2.07 -37.06
N THR A 312 -19.30 -1.52 -38.25
CA THR A 312 -20.62 -1.60 -38.91
C THR A 312 -20.55 -2.54 -40.10
N ASN A 313 -21.50 -3.45 -40.21
CA ASN A 313 -21.64 -4.35 -41.35
C ASN A 313 -23.02 -4.12 -42.00
N PRO A 314 -23.13 -3.92 -43.31
CA PRO A 314 -24.44 -3.82 -43.97
C PRO A 314 -25.17 -5.17 -43.85
N VAL A 315 -26.37 -5.14 -43.31
CA VAL A 315 -27.22 -6.32 -43.15
C VAL A 315 -28.38 -6.21 -44.14
N ASN A 316 -28.53 -7.20 -44.99
CA ASN A 316 -29.69 -7.32 -45.92
C ASN A 316 -30.93 -7.87 -45.19
N SER A 317 -31.16 -7.48 -43.94
CA SER A 317 -32.32 -7.90 -43.16
C SER A 317 -33.30 -6.75 -42.99
N ALA A 318 -34.56 -7.00 -43.16
CA ALA A 318 -35.62 -6.03 -42.95
C ALA A 318 -35.85 -5.70 -41.45
N VAL A 319 -35.21 -6.44 -40.55
CA VAL A 319 -35.26 -6.22 -39.09
C VAL A 319 -33.88 -5.90 -38.60
N PRO A 320 -33.68 -4.74 -37.90
CA PRO A 320 -32.41 -4.41 -37.21
C PRO A 320 -32.08 -5.49 -36.18
N ALA A 321 -30.82 -5.88 -36.10
CA ALA A 321 -30.33 -6.83 -35.10
C ALA A 321 -30.17 -6.16 -33.75
#